data_0a5ee32ac632469de1dff20533687f64
#
_entry.id   0a5ee32ac632469de1dff20533687f64
#
_cell.length_a   1.000
_cell.length_b   1.000
_cell.length_c   1.000
_cell.angle_alpha   90.00
_cell.angle_beta   90.00
_cell.angle_gamma   90.00
#
_symmetry.space_group_name_H-M   'P 1'
#
loop_
_entity.id
_entity.type
_entity.pdbx_description
1 polymer ?
#
loop_
_entity_poly.entity_id
_entity_poly.type
_entity_poly.pdbx_seq_one_letter_code
_entity_poly.pdbx_strand_id
1 'polypeptide(L)'
;LKKQKMRHCSSYHVLLLFGFSFFLPAQGSDPWNQFRGPNGSGIRADASIGVPSVDDLLWKTPLPFGLSCPVLSEDKIFLTGMENKSLLTIALDKESGKILWKKKAPKTEIEKFHPSSSPVTPTPFVDGKRLYVYFGSYGLICYDHQGLEIWKKPLPTPRSLYGTASSPLVYKNLLIQVIDDDAHMPNSQVSRSRILALDKESGEIIWERFRPFHRSGWSTPTIWEH
;
A
#
# COMPACT_ATOMS: atom_id res chain seq x y z
N LEU A 1 62.35 47.86 51.85
CA LEU A 1 62.04 47.52 50.46
C LEU A 1 61.52 46.05 50.39
N LYS A 2 60.19 45.87 50.29
CA LYS A 2 59.52 44.57 50.21
C LYS A 2 59.34 44.22 48.71
N LYS A 3 59.95 43.11 48.32
CA LYS A 3 59.72 42.50 47.00
C LYS A 3 58.38 41.75 47.01
N GLN A 4 57.46 42.15 46.15
CA GLN A 4 56.18 41.48 45.91
C GLN A 4 56.35 40.38 44.89
N LYS A 5 56.08 39.11 45.28
CA LYS A 5 56.10 37.97 44.36
C LYS A 5 54.78 37.88 43.59
N MET A 6 54.82 38.03 42.24
CA MET A 6 53.70 37.73 41.36
C MET A 6 53.50 36.23 41.28
N ARG A 7 52.27 35.80 41.62
CA ARG A 7 51.81 34.43 41.39
C ARG A 7 51.19 34.35 39.99
N HIS A 8 51.77 33.54 39.12
CA HIS A 8 51.18 33.18 37.84
C HIS A 8 50.02 32.23 38.09
N CYS A 9 48.80 32.62 37.77
CA CYS A 9 47.63 31.77 37.71
C CYS A 9 47.56 31.13 36.31
N SER A 10 47.84 29.85 36.23
CA SER A 10 47.76 29.07 34.99
C SER A 10 46.31 28.64 34.80
N SER A 11 45.55 29.29 33.92
CA SER A 11 44.20 28.88 33.55
C SER A 11 44.26 27.76 32.53
N TYR A 12 43.92 26.55 32.98
CA TYR A 12 43.68 25.42 32.05
C TYR A 12 42.31 25.55 31.43
N HIS A 13 42.26 25.82 30.12
CA HIS A 13 41.05 25.75 29.35
C HIS A 13 40.85 24.30 28.92
N VAL A 14 39.88 23.61 29.53
CA VAL A 14 39.42 22.30 29.07
C VAL A 14 38.44 22.53 27.93
N LEU A 15 38.88 22.23 26.71
CA LEU A 15 38.05 22.23 25.53
C LEU A 15 37.24 20.94 25.47
N LEU A 16 35.99 20.98 25.93
CA LEU A 16 35.03 19.87 25.78
C LEU A 16 34.54 19.84 24.30
N LEU A 17 35.17 18.98 23.52
CA LEU A 17 34.66 18.64 22.17
C LEU A 17 33.42 17.75 22.34
N PHE A 18 32.23 18.36 22.23
CA PHE A 18 30.99 17.61 22.04
C PHE A 18 30.97 17.05 20.58
N GLY A 19 31.33 15.78 20.48
CA GLY A 19 31.15 15.05 19.24
C GLY A 19 29.64 14.88 18.97
N PHE A 20 29.07 15.71 18.10
CA PHE A 20 27.75 15.47 17.53
C PHE A 20 27.87 14.27 16.57
N SER A 21 27.57 13.08 17.06
CA SER A 21 27.33 11.93 16.19
C SER A 21 26.04 12.20 15.41
N PHE A 22 26.20 12.65 14.16
CA PHE A 22 25.10 12.63 13.21
C PHE A 22 24.75 11.15 12.96
N PHE A 23 23.72 10.66 13.62
CA PHE A 23 23.01 9.48 13.17
C PHE A 23 22.34 9.85 11.85
N LEU A 24 23.02 9.57 10.74
CA LEU A 24 22.35 9.47 9.45
C LEU A 24 21.36 8.31 9.60
N PRO A 25 20.05 8.55 9.42
CA PRO A 25 19.11 7.44 9.34
C PRO A 25 19.61 6.53 8.21
N ALA A 26 19.83 5.25 8.53
CA ALA A 26 20.04 4.26 7.48
C ALA A 26 18.90 4.44 6.49
N GLN A 27 19.22 4.72 5.22
CA GLN A 27 18.21 4.74 4.16
C GLN A 27 17.66 3.32 4.09
N GLY A 28 16.57 3.08 4.84
CA GLY A 28 15.81 1.86 4.72
C GLY A 28 15.38 1.75 3.27
N SER A 29 15.60 0.57 2.68
CA SER A 29 15.11 0.29 1.34
C SER A 29 13.62 0.62 1.27
N ASP A 30 13.20 1.29 0.21
CA ASP A 30 11.80 1.60 -0.02
C ASP A 30 10.95 0.32 0.10
N PRO A 31 9.92 0.31 0.95
CA PRO A 31 9.16 -0.89 1.22
C PRO A 31 8.41 -1.37 -0.02
N TRP A 32 8.26 -2.68 -0.17
CA TRP A 32 7.37 -3.27 -1.20
C TRP A 32 5.91 -3.19 -0.75
N ASN A 33 5.39 -1.98 -0.63
CA ASN A 33 4.17 -1.63 0.08
C ASN A 33 2.94 -1.40 -0.81
N GLN A 34 3.09 -1.57 -2.12
CA GLN A 34 2.04 -1.35 -3.12
C GLN A 34 2.21 -2.25 -4.34
N PHE A 35 1.26 -2.19 -5.27
CA PHE A 35 1.38 -2.87 -6.55
C PHE A 35 2.67 -2.48 -7.28
N ARG A 36 3.50 -3.48 -7.62
CA ARG A 36 4.81 -3.34 -8.25
C ARG A 36 5.85 -2.59 -7.40
N GLY A 37 5.67 -2.56 -6.08
CA GLY A 37 6.65 -2.00 -5.15
C GLY A 37 6.84 -0.49 -5.26
N PRO A 38 8.05 0.04 -4.94
CA PRO A 38 8.29 1.46 -4.87
C PRO A 38 7.83 2.22 -6.11
N ASN A 39 6.92 3.16 -5.91
CA ASN A 39 6.28 3.97 -6.95
C ASN A 39 5.74 3.16 -8.16
N GLY A 40 5.33 1.92 -7.95
CA GLY A 40 4.83 1.05 -9.03
C GLY A 40 5.86 0.69 -10.10
N SER A 41 7.14 0.88 -9.83
CA SER A 41 8.23 0.71 -10.82
C SER A 41 8.53 -0.75 -11.15
N GLY A 42 8.24 -1.67 -10.24
CA GLY A 42 8.68 -3.07 -10.33
C GLY A 42 10.16 -3.27 -10.06
N ILE A 43 10.85 -2.24 -9.56
CA ILE A 43 12.29 -2.23 -9.32
C ILE A 43 12.56 -2.05 -7.83
N ARG A 44 13.51 -2.80 -7.32
CA ARG A 44 14.11 -2.60 -6.01
C ARG A 44 15.62 -2.42 -6.21
N ALA A 45 16.10 -1.20 -6.02
CA ALA A 45 17.46 -0.81 -6.38
C ALA A 45 18.55 -1.48 -5.51
N ASP A 46 18.20 -1.86 -4.29
CA ASP A 46 19.12 -2.45 -3.30
C ASP A 46 19.08 -4.00 -3.27
N ALA A 47 18.30 -4.63 -4.12
CA ALA A 47 18.15 -6.07 -4.15
C ALA A 47 18.99 -6.70 -5.26
N SER A 48 19.97 -7.51 -4.87
CA SER A 48 20.58 -8.50 -5.76
C SER A 48 19.82 -9.82 -5.56
N ILE A 49 18.94 -10.16 -6.48
CA ILE A 49 18.20 -11.43 -6.44
C ILE A 49 18.90 -12.40 -7.38
N GLY A 50 19.53 -13.45 -6.81
CA GLY A 50 19.93 -14.61 -7.57
C GLY A 50 18.70 -15.38 -8.11
N VAL A 51 18.92 -16.36 -8.96
CA VAL A 51 17.82 -17.27 -9.36
C VAL A 51 17.46 -18.15 -8.15
N PRO A 52 16.24 -18.01 -7.56
CA PRO A 52 15.88 -18.79 -6.39
C PRO A 52 15.83 -20.29 -6.72
N SER A 53 16.32 -21.12 -5.80
CA SER A 53 16.19 -22.58 -5.86
C SER A 53 15.10 -23.06 -4.90
N VAL A 54 14.76 -24.35 -4.99
CA VAL A 54 13.80 -24.96 -4.06
C VAL A 54 14.36 -24.96 -2.62
N ASP A 55 15.67 -24.98 -2.48
CA ASP A 55 16.35 -24.97 -1.17
C ASP A 55 16.27 -23.62 -0.47
N ASP A 56 15.93 -22.55 -1.21
CA ASP A 56 15.71 -21.21 -0.67
C ASP A 56 14.29 -21.02 -0.10
N LEU A 57 13.43 -22.06 -0.18
CA LEU A 57 12.05 -22.00 0.29
C LEU A 57 11.99 -22.00 1.81
N LEU A 58 11.67 -20.85 2.42
CA LEU A 58 11.52 -20.71 3.86
C LEU A 58 10.22 -21.32 4.38
N TRP A 59 9.11 -21.08 3.68
CA TRP A 59 7.80 -21.59 4.04
C TRP A 59 6.83 -21.58 2.84
N LYS A 60 5.73 -22.32 2.96
CA LYS A 60 4.64 -22.38 1.98
C LYS A 60 3.30 -22.39 2.71
N THR A 61 2.41 -21.47 2.37
CA THR A 61 1.09 -21.34 3.01
C THR A 61 -0.03 -21.45 1.98
N PRO A 62 -0.98 -22.40 2.14
CA PRO A 62 -2.19 -22.45 1.32
C PRO A 62 -3.05 -21.21 1.57
N LEU A 63 -3.48 -20.55 0.50
CA LEU A 63 -4.29 -19.34 0.56
C LEU A 63 -5.57 -19.50 -0.26
N PRO A 64 -6.65 -18.77 0.08
CA PRO A 64 -7.81 -18.63 -0.79
C PRO A 64 -7.43 -18.10 -2.16
N PHE A 65 -8.24 -18.44 -3.17
CA PHE A 65 -8.03 -17.95 -4.53
C PHE A 65 -7.94 -16.41 -4.58
N GLY A 66 -6.94 -15.88 -5.28
CA GLY A 66 -6.74 -14.45 -5.47
C GLY A 66 -5.61 -14.15 -6.44
N LEU A 67 -5.61 -12.94 -7.01
CA LEU A 67 -4.61 -12.48 -7.98
C LEU A 67 -3.91 -11.20 -7.56
N SER A 68 -4.14 -10.72 -6.31
CA SER A 68 -3.39 -9.57 -5.80
C SER A 68 -1.91 -9.92 -5.59
N CYS A 69 -1.03 -8.94 -5.79
CA CYS A 69 0.34 -9.07 -5.33
C CYS A 69 0.39 -8.97 -3.80
N PRO A 70 1.32 -9.69 -3.14
CA PRO A 70 1.60 -9.44 -1.74
C PRO A 70 2.25 -8.06 -1.55
N VAL A 71 1.90 -7.38 -0.46
CA VAL A 71 2.57 -6.17 -0.01
C VAL A 71 3.16 -6.40 1.37
N LEU A 72 4.29 -5.72 1.66
CA LEU A 72 5.11 -5.99 2.82
C LEU A 72 5.11 -4.79 3.77
N SER A 73 4.88 -5.05 5.04
CA SER A 73 5.31 -4.19 6.15
C SER A 73 6.59 -4.74 6.77
N GLU A 74 6.98 -4.21 7.92
CA GLU A 74 8.18 -4.66 8.63
C GLU A 74 8.13 -6.16 8.95
N ASP A 75 7.01 -6.62 9.52
CA ASP A 75 6.82 -7.97 10.06
C ASP A 75 5.69 -8.78 9.40
N LYS A 76 4.93 -8.18 8.47
CA LYS A 76 3.74 -8.80 7.89
C LYS A 76 3.70 -8.74 6.36
N ILE A 77 2.98 -9.69 5.81
CA ILE A 77 2.58 -9.73 4.39
C ILE A 77 1.07 -9.59 4.32
N PHE A 78 0.58 -8.68 3.46
CA PHE A 78 -0.84 -8.50 3.23
C PHE A 78 -1.20 -8.79 1.78
N LEU A 79 -2.36 -9.40 1.58
CA LEU A 79 -2.92 -9.70 0.27
C LEU A 79 -4.44 -9.85 0.36
N THR A 80 -5.08 -9.99 -0.78
CA THR A 80 -6.51 -10.27 -0.87
C THR A 80 -6.77 -11.67 -1.40
N GLY A 81 -7.93 -12.21 -1.08
CA GLY A 81 -8.37 -13.52 -1.55
C GLY A 81 -9.89 -13.62 -1.54
N MET A 82 -10.41 -14.67 -2.14
CA MET A 82 -11.85 -14.97 -2.16
C MET A 82 -12.10 -16.40 -1.74
N GLU A 83 -13.03 -16.59 -0.82
CA GLU A 83 -13.47 -17.90 -0.35
C GLU A 83 -15.00 -17.89 -0.18
N ASN A 84 -15.68 -18.87 -0.76
CA ASN A 84 -17.16 -19.01 -0.66
C ASN A 84 -17.88 -17.68 -1.00
N LYS A 85 -17.49 -17.02 -2.08
CA LYS A 85 -18.00 -15.70 -2.52
C LYS A 85 -17.82 -14.57 -1.49
N SER A 86 -16.96 -14.75 -0.51
CA SER A 86 -16.56 -13.70 0.43
C SER A 86 -15.22 -13.11 0.01
N LEU A 87 -15.15 -11.79 -0.09
CA LEU A 87 -13.92 -11.04 -0.33
C LEU A 87 -13.13 -10.96 0.97
N LEU A 88 -11.86 -11.30 0.94
CA LEU A 88 -11.00 -11.42 2.11
C LEU A 88 -9.79 -10.49 2.00
N THR A 89 -9.45 -9.86 3.11
CA THR A 89 -8.12 -9.30 3.37
C THR A 89 -7.40 -10.24 4.32
N ILE A 90 -6.14 -10.55 4.01
CA ILE A 90 -5.37 -11.59 4.70
C ILE A 90 -4.04 -10.99 5.14
N ALA A 91 -3.64 -11.26 6.37
CA ALA A 91 -2.30 -10.98 6.86
C ALA A 91 -1.58 -12.26 7.27
N LEU A 92 -0.31 -12.33 6.87
CA LEU A 92 0.60 -13.40 7.29
C LEU A 92 1.77 -12.80 8.06
N ASP A 93 2.31 -13.59 8.94
CA ASP A 93 3.62 -13.36 9.52
C ASP A 93 4.70 -13.56 8.45
N LYS A 94 5.57 -12.59 8.28
CA LYS A 94 6.58 -12.60 7.21
C LYS A 94 7.62 -13.70 7.37
N GLU A 95 8.00 -14.03 8.60
CA GLU A 95 9.05 -14.99 8.89
C GLU A 95 8.57 -16.44 8.79
N SER A 96 7.37 -16.71 9.29
CA SER A 96 6.84 -18.07 9.38
C SER A 96 5.79 -18.42 8.32
N GLY A 97 5.26 -17.43 7.61
CA GLY A 97 4.13 -17.61 6.67
C GLY A 97 2.80 -17.95 7.34
N LYS A 98 2.70 -17.92 8.68
CA LYS A 98 1.44 -18.20 9.38
C LYS A 98 0.41 -17.13 9.11
N ILE A 99 -0.84 -17.53 8.85
CA ILE A 99 -1.94 -16.60 8.74
C ILE A 99 -2.22 -16.02 10.13
N LEU A 100 -2.00 -14.70 10.27
CA LEU A 100 -2.28 -13.97 11.51
C LEU A 100 -3.76 -13.65 11.64
N TRP A 101 -4.38 -13.20 10.53
CA TRP A 101 -5.80 -12.93 10.48
C TRP A 101 -6.35 -12.94 9.06
N LYS A 102 -7.67 -13.17 8.96
CA LYS A 102 -8.49 -13.01 7.75
C LYS A 102 -9.68 -12.14 8.09
N LYS A 103 -9.92 -11.07 7.33
CA LYS A 103 -11.08 -10.20 7.47
C LYS A 103 -11.97 -10.28 6.26
N LYS A 104 -13.25 -10.54 6.46
CA LYS A 104 -14.25 -10.51 5.40
C LYS A 104 -14.69 -9.07 5.16
N ALA A 105 -14.71 -8.63 3.90
CA ALA A 105 -15.43 -7.43 3.54
C ALA A 105 -16.94 -7.60 3.86
N PRO A 106 -17.68 -6.50 4.04
CA PRO A 106 -19.14 -6.59 4.18
C PRO A 106 -19.76 -7.35 3.02
N LYS A 107 -20.85 -8.06 3.30
CA LYS A 107 -21.55 -8.85 2.28
C LYS A 107 -21.98 -7.95 1.12
N THR A 108 -21.65 -8.36 -0.09
CA THR A 108 -21.98 -7.66 -1.32
C THR A 108 -22.23 -8.65 -2.46
N GLU A 109 -22.87 -8.19 -3.51
CA GLU A 109 -22.95 -8.92 -4.77
C GLU A 109 -21.58 -8.82 -5.47
N ILE A 110 -21.06 -9.97 -5.90
CA ILE A 110 -19.75 -10.02 -6.57
C ILE A 110 -19.89 -9.51 -8.00
N GLU A 111 -19.03 -8.59 -8.40
CA GLU A 111 -18.95 -8.07 -9.75
C GLU A 111 -18.77 -9.18 -10.79
N LYS A 112 -19.21 -8.93 -12.01
CA LYS A 112 -18.86 -9.81 -13.14
C LYS A 112 -17.39 -9.63 -13.48
N PHE A 113 -16.70 -10.73 -13.66
CA PHE A 113 -15.29 -10.75 -14.02
C PHE A 113 -15.01 -11.85 -15.04
N HIS A 114 -13.93 -11.69 -15.80
CA HIS A 114 -13.49 -12.70 -16.75
C HIS A 114 -12.79 -13.87 -16.01
N PRO A 115 -12.86 -15.11 -16.51
CA PRO A 115 -12.17 -16.27 -15.88
C PRO A 115 -10.67 -16.10 -15.67
N SER A 116 -9.99 -15.25 -16.46
CA SER A 116 -8.58 -14.92 -16.28
C SER A 116 -8.32 -13.82 -15.23
N SER A 117 -9.36 -13.35 -14.55
CA SER A 117 -9.30 -12.30 -13.54
C SER A 117 -9.93 -12.75 -12.22
N SER A 118 -10.08 -11.84 -11.28
CA SER A 118 -10.65 -12.10 -9.96
C SER A 118 -11.21 -10.80 -9.37
N PRO A 119 -12.31 -10.85 -8.60
CA PRO A 119 -12.82 -9.68 -7.88
C PRO A 119 -11.91 -9.25 -6.72
N VAL A 120 -10.80 -9.95 -6.51
CA VAL A 120 -9.76 -9.67 -5.53
C VAL A 120 -8.38 -9.46 -6.19
N THR A 121 -8.38 -8.98 -7.44
CA THR A 121 -7.16 -8.64 -8.19
C THR A 121 -6.47 -7.36 -7.68
N PRO A 122 -7.18 -6.28 -7.26
CA PRO A 122 -6.50 -5.10 -6.75
C PRO A 122 -5.57 -5.44 -5.59
N THR A 123 -4.33 -4.96 -5.69
CA THR A 123 -3.31 -5.15 -4.66
C THR A 123 -3.49 -4.10 -3.56
N PRO A 124 -3.46 -4.47 -2.28
CA PRO A 124 -3.52 -3.51 -1.19
C PRO A 124 -2.37 -2.50 -1.23
N PHE A 125 -2.56 -1.37 -0.55
CA PHE A 125 -1.47 -0.46 -0.18
C PHE A 125 -1.28 -0.51 1.34
N VAL A 126 -0.04 -0.62 1.81
CA VAL A 126 0.27 -0.59 3.24
C VAL A 126 1.25 0.55 3.54
N ASP A 127 0.97 1.37 4.55
CA ASP A 127 1.91 2.33 5.12
C ASP A 127 2.32 1.92 6.54
N GLY A 128 3.07 2.75 7.24
CA GLY A 128 3.55 2.44 8.60
C GLY A 128 2.46 2.21 9.65
N LYS A 129 1.19 2.52 9.35
CA LYS A 129 0.07 2.44 10.31
C LYS A 129 -1.16 1.72 9.77
N ARG A 130 -1.40 1.77 8.45
CA ARG A 130 -2.66 1.43 7.81
C ARG A 130 -2.47 0.49 6.63
N LEU A 131 -3.51 -0.28 6.37
CA LEU A 131 -3.68 -1.13 5.20
C LEU A 131 -4.94 -0.67 4.46
N TYR A 132 -4.79 -0.26 3.21
CA TYR A 132 -5.88 0.20 2.35
C TYR A 132 -6.18 -0.86 1.29
N VAL A 133 -7.42 -1.29 1.24
CA VAL A 133 -7.87 -2.36 0.36
C VAL A 133 -9.02 -1.86 -0.50
N TYR A 134 -8.96 -2.15 -1.79
CA TYR A 134 -10.04 -1.90 -2.71
C TYR A 134 -10.61 -3.21 -3.25
N PHE A 135 -11.92 -3.35 -3.18
CA PHE A 135 -12.69 -4.37 -3.84
C PHE A 135 -13.71 -3.71 -4.75
N GLY A 136 -13.66 -3.97 -6.06
CA GLY A 136 -14.62 -3.39 -7.00
C GLY A 136 -16.07 -3.66 -6.63
N SER A 137 -16.34 -4.83 -6.09
CA SER A 137 -17.67 -5.24 -5.63
C SER A 137 -18.17 -4.55 -4.36
N TYR A 138 -17.29 -3.84 -3.62
CA TYR A 138 -17.67 -3.20 -2.36
C TYR A 138 -17.25 -1.74 -2.28
N GLY A 139 -15.99 -1.44 -2.62
CA GLY A 139 -15.35 -0.15 -2.38
C GLY A 139 -14.06 -0.28 -1.59
N LEU A 140 -13.75 0.73 -0.78
CA LEU A 140 -12.52 0.84 -0.01
C LEU A 140 -12.72 0.46 1.45
N ILE A 141 -11.71 -0.17 2.03
CA ILE A 141 -11.66 -0.50 3.46
C ILE A 141 -10.25 -0.19 3.97
N CYS A 142 -10.17 0.45 5.11
CA CYS A 142 -8.93 0.71 5.83
C CYS A 142 -8.89 -0.11 7.12
N TYR A 143 -7.78 -0.80 7.32
CA TYR A 143 -7.48 -1.53 8.55
C TYR A 143 -6.20 -1.00 9.19
N ASP A 144 -6.02 -1.25 10.49
CA ASP A 144 -4.68 -1.26 11.06
C ASP A 144 -3.96 -2.58 10.72
N HIS A 145 -2.69 -2.70 11.09
CA HIS A 145 -1.90 -3.92 10.82
C HIS A 145 -2.37 -5.14 11.65
N GLN A 146 -3.20 -4.95 12.68
CA GLN A 146 -3.81 -5.99 13.48
C GLN A 146 -5.18 -6.44 12.93
N GLY A 147 -5.65 -5.80 11.86
CA GLY A 147 -6.90 -6.11 11.19
C GLY A 147 -8.14 -5.49 11.87
N LEU A 148 -7.95 -4.47 12.71
CA LEU A 148 -9.06 -3.65 13.18
C LEU A 148 -9.51 -2.74 12.03
N GLU A 149 -10.80 -2.78 11.68
CA GLU A 149 -11.39 -1.87 10.70
C GLU A 149 -11.40 -0.45 11.28
N ILE A 150 -10.75 0.48 10.56
CA ILE A 150 -10.67 1.89 10.94
C ILE A 150 -11.80 2.67 10.28
N TRP A 151 -11.93 2.50 8.97
CA TRP A 151 -13.03 3.03 8.20
C TRP A 151 -13.31 2.16 6.97
N LYS A 152 -14.51 2.33 6.42
CA LYS A 152 -14.91 1.73 5.14
C LYS A 152 -15.75 2.68 4.33
N LYS A 153 -15.61 2.62 3.02
CA LYS A 153 -16.30 3.46 2.04
C LYS A 153 -16.94 2.59 0.98
N PRO A 154 -18.23 2.26 1.12
CA PRO A 154 -18.96 1.59 0.03
C PRO A 154 -18.96 2.49 -1.22
N LEU A 155 -18.73 1.88 -2.37
CA LEU A 155 -18.75 2.55 -3.67
C LEU A 155 -19.60 1.72 -4.64
N PRO A 156 -20.25 2.37 -5.62
CA PRO A 156 -20.96 1.64 -6.66
C PRO A 156 -20.03 0.69 -7.42
N THR A 157 -20.49 -0.56 -7.60
CA THR A 157 -19.73 -1.56 -8.35
C THR A 157 -19.60 -1.11 -9.81
N PRO A 158 -18.37 -0.94 -10.33
CA PRO A 158 -18.15 -0.55 -11.72
C PRO A 158 -18.43 -1.72 -12.67
N ARG A 159 -18.77 -1.40 -13.90
CA ARG A 159 -18.83 -2.37 -14.98
C ARG A 159 -17.52 -2.40 -15.73
N SER A 160 -16.95 -3.58 -15.83
CA SER A 160 -15.73 -3.82 -16.60
C SER A 160 -15.82 -5.20 -17.24
N LEU A 161 -15.24 -5.35 -18.43
CA LEU A 161 -15.23 -6.63 -19.14
C LEU A 161 -14.46 -7.71 -18.35
N TYR A 162 -13.36 -7.33 -17.75
CA TYR A 162 -12.49 -8.27 -17.03
C TYR A 162 -12.62 -8.19 -15.49
N GLY A 163 -13.45 -7.28 -14.97
CA GLY A 163 -13.49 -6.95 -13.55
C GLY A 163 -12.52 -5.84 -13.19
N THR A 164 -12.43 -5.51 -11.92
CA THR A 164 -11.57 -4.44 -11.42
C THR A 164 -10.15 -4.95 -11.12
N ALA A 165 -9.12 -4.14 -11.45
CA ALA A 165 -7.74 -4.49 -11.15
C ALA A 165 -6.87 -3.30 -10.72
N SER A 166 -7.34 -2.05 -10.90
CA SER A 166 -6.64 -0.87 -10.43
C SER A 166 -6.47 -0.88 -8.92
N SER A 167 -5.25 -0.79 -8.45
CA SER A 167 -4.89 -0.82 -7.03
C SER A 167 -4.89 0.57 -6.40
N PRO A 168 -5.20 0.71 -5.10
CA PRO A 168 -5.08 1.98 -4.40
C PRO A 168 -3.64 2.45 -4.29
N LEU A 169 -3.46 3.77 -4.24
CA LEU A 169 -2.18 4.43 -4.05
C LEU A 169 -2.31 5.49 -2.97
N VAL A 170 -1.32 5.57 -2.06
CA VAL A 170 -1.25 6.67 -1.10
C VAL A 170 -0.17 7.66 -1.51
N TYR A 171 -0.52 8.94 -1.51
CA TYR A 171 0.40 10.05 -1.68
C TYR A 171 0.13 11.12 -0.62
N LYS A 172 1.11 11.36 0.24
CA LYS A 172 0.97 12.24 1.41
C LYS A 172 -0.21 11.81 2.30
N ASN A 173 -1.23 12.64 2.43
CA ASN A 173 -2.46 12.36 3.18
C ASN A 173 -3.62 11.85 2.31
N LEU A 174 -3.40 11.64 1.01
CA LEU A 174 -4.44 11.21 0.08
C LEU A 174 -4.33 9.73 -0.24
N LEU A 175 -5.46 9.04 -0.21
CA LEU A 175 -5.66 7.74 -0.82
C LEU A 175 -6.28 7.95 -2.20
N ILE A 176 -5.60 7.54 -3.25
CA ILE A 176 -6.02 7.73 -4.65
C ILE A 176 -6.48 6.38 -5.21
N GLN A 177 -7.69 6.37 -5.78
CA GLN A 177 -8.27 5.19 -6.42
C GLN A 177 -8.81 5.54 -7.80
N VAL A 178 -8.35 4.81 -8.81
CA VAL A 178 -8.93 4.83 -10.15
C VAL A 178 -10.08 3.82 -10.20
N ILE A 179 -11.23 4.28 -10.65
CA ILE A 179 -12.41 3.45 -10.86
C ILE A 179 -12.82 3.58 -12.31
N ASP A 180 -12.44 2.59 -13.11
CA ASP A 180 -12.85 2.51 -14.51
C ASP A 180 -14.21 1.81 -14.58
N ASP A 181 -15.17 2.46 -15.21
CA ASP A 181 -16.55 2.01 -15.30
C ASP A 181 -17.11 2.20 -16.72
N ASP A 182 -17.26 1.10 -17.43
CA ASP A 182 -17.80 1.03 -18.80
C ASP A 182 -19.34 1.01 -18.84
N ALA A 183 -20.02 1.30 -17.73
CA ALA A 183 -21.46 1.46 -17.74
C ALA A 183 -21.86 2.48 -18.80
N HIS A 184 -22.92 2.21 -19.56
CA HIS A 184 -23.38 3.00 -20.70
C HIS A 184 -22.59 2.85 -22.00
N MET A 185 -21.45 2.17 -22.01
CA MET A 185 -20.78 1.80 -23.28
C MET A 185 -21.43 0.54 -23.87
N PRO A 186 -21.52 0.42 -25.16
CA PRO A 186 -21.08 1.36 -26.23
C PRO A 186 -22.08 2.47 -26.55
N ASN A 187 -23.30 2.48 -25.99
CA ASN A 187 -24.43 3.25 -26.50
C ASN A 187 -24.27 4.77 -26.35
N SER A 188 -23.57 5.25 -25.31
CA SER A 188 -23.41 6.70 -25.07
C SER A 188 -22.02 7.21 -25.39
N GLN A 189 -21.05 6.34 -25.64
CA GLN A 189 -19.62 6.66 -25.76
C GLN A 189 -19.05 7.39 -24.50
N VAL A 190 -19.81 7.43 -23.42
CA VAL A 190 -19.45 8.08 -22.17
C VAL A 190 -19.42 7.03 -21.09
N SER A 191 -18.28 6.91 -20.40
CA SER A 191 -18.10 6.04 -19.24
C SER A 191 -18.41 6.80 -17.94
N ARG A 192 -18.59 6.04 -16.86
CA ARG A 192 -18.62 6.60 -15.49
C ARG A 192 -17.26 6.49 -14.81
N SER A 193 -16.21 6.30 -15.59
CA SER A 193 -14.85 6.23 -15.10
C SER A 193 -14.46 7.51 -14.37
N ARG A 194 -13.74 7.35 -13.26
CA ARG A 194 -13.34 8.46 -12.40
C ARG A 194 -12.08 8.15 -11.60
N ILE A 195 -11.48 9.18 -11.09
CA ILE A 195 -10.45 9.09 -10.06
C ILE A 195 -11.01 9.73 -8.80
N LEU A 196 -10.85 9.04 -7.67
CA LEU A 196 -11.15 9.54 -6.33
C LEU A 196 -9.86 9.81 -5.59
N ALA A 197 -9.84 10.91 -4.83
CA ALA A 197 -8.89 11.09 -3.75
C ALA A 197 -9.64 11.25 -2.44
N LEU A 198 -9.29 10.44 -1.47
CA LEU A 198 -9.87 10.43 -0.14
C LEU A 198 -8.80 10.85 0.87
N ASP A 199 -9.22 11.47 1.95
CA ASP A 199 -8.38 11.57 3.13
C ASP A 199 -8.10 10.16 3.65
N LYS A 200 -6.83 9.80 3.76
CA LYS A 200 -6.44 8.43 4.09
C LYS A 200 -6.77 8.02 5.53
N GLU A 201 -6.91 8.98 6.46
CA GLU A 201 -7.21 8.69 7.85
C GLU A 201 -8.72 8.51 8.10
N SER A 202 -9.57 9.29 7.41
CA SER A 202 -11.02 9.28 7.60
C SER A 202 -11.81 8.53 6.52
N GLY A 203 -11.24 8.35 5.32
CA GLY A 203 -11.96 7.81 4.16
C GLY A 203 -12.96 8.79 3.55
N GLU A 204 -12.92 10.08 3.92
CA GLU A 204 -13.75 11.11 3.30
C GLU A 204 -13.21 11.49 1.92
N ILE A 205 -14.13 11.67 0.94
CA ILE A 205 -13.76 12.08 -0.40
C ILE A 205 -13.36 13.55 -0.37
N ILE A 206 -12.12 13.85 -0.70
CA ILE A 206 -11.57 15.20 -0.82
C ILE A 206 -11.86 15.77 -2.19
N TRP A 207 -11.68 14.95 -3.24
CA TRP A 207 -12.06 15.32 -4.60
C TRP A 207 -12.35 14.10 -5.45
N GLU A 208 -13.12 14.33 -6.50
CA GLU A 208 -13.45 13.36 -7.55
C GLU A 208 -13.23 14.02 -8.91
N ARG A 209 -12.64 13.26 -9.84
CA ARG A 209 -12.47 13.71 -11.23
C ARG A 209 -13.04 12.67 -12.18
N PHE A 210 -14.08 13.03 -12.88
CA PHE A 210 -14.67 12.19 -13.95
C PHE A 210 -13.76 12.09 -15.16
N ARG A 211 -13.76 10.93 -15.79
CA ARG A 211 -13.01 10.57 -17.00
C ARG A 211 -13.98 9.99 -18.04
N PRO A 212 -14.93 10.75 -18.55
CA PRO A 212 -16.08 10.22 -19.27
C PRO A 212 -15.74 9.51 -20.58
N PHE A 213 -14.58 9.79 -21.17
CA PHE A 213 -14.13 9.19 -22.43
C PHE A 213 -13.11 8.06 -22.23
N HIS A 214 -12.91 7.60 -21.01
CA HIS A 214 -11.96 6.53 -20.69
C HIS A 214 -12.69 5.25 -20.36
N ARG A 215 -12.37 4.21 -21.11
CA ARG A 215 -12.78 2.84 -20.82
C ARG A 215 -11.89 2.20 -19.76
N SER A 216 -12.30 1.01 -19.30
CA SER A 216 -11.50 0.20 -18.41
C SER A 216 -10.09 -0.01 -18.97
N GLY A 217 -9.09 0.45 -18.21
CA GLY A 217 -7.67 0.36 -18.55
C GLY A 217 -6.89 -0.51 -17.56
N TRP A 218 -7.50 -0.89 -16.45
CA TRP A 218 -6.93 -1.72 -15.36
C TRP A 218 -5.61 -1.22 -14.79
N SER A 219 -5.21 0.01 -15.15
CA SER A 219 -3.93 0.58 -14.74
C SER A 219 -3.99 1.12 -13.31
N THR A 220 -2.99 0.78 -12.52
CA THR A 220 -2.74 1.41 -11.22
C THR A 220 -2.02 2.75 -11.45
N PRO A 221 -2.43 3.83 -10.76
CA PRO A 221 -1.76 5.13 -10.87
C PRO A 221 -0.35 5.10 -10.30
N THR A 222 0.51 5.99 -10.79
CA THR A 222 1.84 6.27 -10.24
C THR A 222 1.97 7.77 -9.98
N ILE A 223 2.87 8.15 -9.07
CA ILE A 223 3.18 9.55 -8.79
C ILE A 223 4.35 9.99 -9.66
N TRP A 224 4.18 11.14 -10.26
CA TRP A 224 5.24 11.83 -10.99
C TRP A 224 5.51 13.17 -10.30
N GLU A 225 6.71 13.35 -9.78
CA GLU A 225 7.21 14.62 -9.23
C GLU A 225 8.28 15.17 -10.18
N HIS A 226 8.23 16.47 -10.46
CA HIS A 226 9.19 17.17 -11.34
C HIS A 226 9.57 18.52 -10.75
#